data_9d52f9213eb2e1bee5f7250a2959c52c
#
_entry.id   9d52f9213eb2e1bee5f7250a2959c52c
#
_cell.length_a   1.000
_cell.length_b   1.000
_cell.length_c   1.000
_cell.angle_alpha   90.00
_cell.angle_beta   90.00
_cell.angle_gamma   90.00
#
_symmetry.space_group_name_H-M   'P 1'
#
loop_
_entity.id
_entity.type
_entity.pdbx_description
1 polymer ?
#
loop_
_entity_poly.entity_id
_entity_poly.type
_entity_poly.pdbx_seq_one_letter_code
_entity_poly.pdbx_strand_id
1 'polypeptide(L)'
;DVLVTDHHLPADTLPACTIVNPNQPDCGFGSNNLAGCGVMFYVLLALRAHYKLTGRYDTQAVPNLGVLLDYVALGTVADVVKLDHNNRILVAQGLKRMRAGKAALGIQALFEIAKRDIRKAEPFDLGFAIGPRINAAGRLDDMSIGIRCLLADNELTAQTLAAELDSLNRERRGIEQSMLKEALNLPEFQVSDSQMPVTAYRDDWHQGVIGIVAWRLRERNFRPTIVF
;
A
#
# COMPACT_ATOMS: atom_id res chain seq x y z
N ASP A 1 17.23 5.96 21.23
CA ASP A 1 16.39 6.99 20.57
C ASP A 1 15.44 6.33 19.59
N VAL A 2 14.22 6.87 19.48
CA VAL A 2 13.19 6.42 18.55
C VAL A 2 12.82 7.56 17.61
N LEU A 3 12.73 7.28 16.31
CA LEU A 3 12.17 8.15 15.29
C LEU A 3 10.95 7.47 14.70
N VAL A 4 9.80 8.11 14.78
CA VAL A 4 8.56 7.67 14.14
C VAL A 4 8.36 8.43 12.83
N THR A 5 8.09 7.73 11.75
CA THR A 5 7.61 8.30 10.49
C THR A 5 6.20 7.78 10.23
N ASP A 6 5.24 8.69 10.07
CA ASP A 6 3.83 8.35 9.91
C ASP A 6 3.12 9.36 9.02
N HIS A 7 1.89 9.03 8.59
CA HIS A 7 1.03 9.88 7.78
C HIS A 7 -0.45 9.85 8.21
N HIS A 8 -0.78 9.09 9.25
CA HIS A 8 -2.13 9.05 9.80
C HIS A 8 -2.44 10.30 10.63
N LEU A 9 -3.70 10.56 10.88
CA LEU A 9 -4.10 11.61 11.81
C LEU A 9 -3.57 11.27 13.21
N PRO A 10 -2.85 12.20 13.85
CA PRO A 10 -2.31 11.95 15.19
C PRO A 10 -3.42 11.87 16.24
N ALA A 11 -3.18 11.08 17.27
CA ALA A 11 -4.01 11.07 18.47
C ALA A 11 -3.76 12.33 19.32
N ASP A 12 -4.66 12.62 20.26
CA ASP A 12 -4.54 13.76 21.19
C ASP A 12 -3.27 13.67 22.07
N THR A 13 -2.81 12.45 22.35
CA THR A 13 -1.58 12.20 23.11
C THR A 13 -0.59 11.44 22.26
N LEU A 14 0.59 12.01 22.06
CA LEU A 14 1.66 11.43 21.27
C LEU A 14 2.76 10.84 22.16
N PRO A 15 3.47 9.79 21.70
CA PRO A 15 4.62 9.27 22.42
C PRO A 15 5.75 10.31 22.51
N ALA A 16 6.52 10.26 23.60
CA ALA A 16 7.65 11.17 23.85
C ALA A 16 8.88 10.76 23.01
N CYS A 17 8.80 10.96 21.69
CA CYS A 17 9.89 10.68 20.76
C CYS A 17 9.83 11.67 19.57
N THR A 18 10.84 11.63 18.69
CA THR A 18 10.80 12.41 17.45
C THR A 18 9.81 11.79 16.47
N ILE A 19 8.84 12.59 16.01
CA ILE A 19 7.81 12.16 15.06
C ILE A 19 7.88 13.04 13.81
N VAL A 20 7.96 12.43 12.65
CA VAL A 20 7.84 13.08 11.34
C VAL A 20 6.53 12.63 10.70
N ASN A 21 5.53 13.49 10.75
CA ASN A 21 4.21 13.25 10.20
C ASN A 21 3.62 14.57 9.69
N PRO A 22 3.24 14.69 8.39
CA PRO A 22 2.70 15.93 7.83
C PRO A 22 1.32 16.31 8.39
N ASN A 23 0.65 15.40 9.10
CA ASN A 23 -0.65 15.64 9.73
C ASN A 23 -0.57 16.09 11.18
N GLN A 24 0.66 16.30 11.72
CA GLN A 24 0.78 16.90 13.06
C GLN A 24 0.22 18.33 13.09
N PRO A 25 -0.37 18.77 14.21
CA PRO A 25 -0.72 20.17 14.42
C PRO A 25 0.47 21.07 14.10
N ASP A 26 0.21 22.21 13.48
CA ASP A 26 1.22 23.23 13.12
C ASP A 26 2.30 22.77 12.13
N CYS A 27 2.15 21.61 11.46
CA CYS A 27 3.06 21.19 10.42
C CYS A 27 2.92 22.07 9.18
N GLY A 28 3.98 22.81 8.83
CA GLY A 28 4.03 23.68 7.66
C GLY A 28 4.30 22.96 6.33
N PHE A 29 4.32 21.64 6.29
CA PHE A 29 4.54 20.88 5.06
C PHE A 29 3.32 20.95 4.14
N GLY A 30 3.51 21.37 2.89
CA GLY A 30 2.44 21.70 1.95
C GLY A 30 1.62 20.51 1.38
N SER A 31 1.86 19.28 1.83
CA SER A 31 1.14 18.09 1.36
C SER A 31 0.86 17.12 2.51
N ASN A 32 -0.33 17.21 3.10
CA ASN A 32 -0.77 16.35 4.20
C ASN A 32 -1.25 14.97 3.69
N ASN A 33 -1.23 14.74 2.38
CA ASN A 33 -1.74 13.52 1.77
C ASN A 33 -0.63 12.51 1.41
N LEU A 34 0.59 12.66 1.96
CA LEU A 34 1.66 11.70 1.70
C LEU A 34 1.28 10.32 2.25
N ALA A 35 1.62 9.26 1.51
CA ALA A 35 1.70 7.92 2.07
C ALA A 35 2.95 7.78 2.94
N GLY A 36 3.00 6.78 3.84
CA GLY A 36 4.15 6.57 4.72
C GLY A 36 5.49 6.45 3.98
N CYS A 37 5.53 5.79 2.81
CA CYS A 37 6.70 5.72 1.95
C CYS A 37 7.11 7.10 1.39
N GLY A 38 6.15 7.98 1.13
CA GLY A 38 6.38 9.37 0.74
C GLY A 38 7.02 10.19 1.85
N VAL A 39 6.53 10.05 3.09
CA VAL A 39 7.12 10.68 4.28
C VAL A 39 8.58 10.26 4.42
N MET A 40 8.86 8.95 4.38
CA MET A 40 10.23 8.44 4.46
C MET A 40 11.10 8.96 3.32
N PHE A 41 10.57 9.06 2.11
CA PHE A 41 11.32 9.61 0.98
C PHE A 41 11.74 11.06 1.21
N TYR A 42 10.88 11.90 1.79
CA TYR A 42 11.23 13.27 2.15
C TYR A 42 12.25 13.34 3.30
N VAL A 43 12.16 12.44 4.28
CA VAL A 43 13.19 12.32 5.34
C VAL A 43 14.56 11.99 4.71
N LEU A 44 14.61 11.06 3.76
CA LEU A 44 15.84 10.71 3.04
C LEU A 44 16.38 11.88 2.19
N LEU A 45 15.50 12.66 1.56
CA LEU A 45 15.90 13.88 0.83
C LEU A 45 16.52 14.91 1.77
N ALA A 46 15.90 15.17 2.92
CA ALA A 46 16.42 16.09 3.93
C ALA A 46 17.75 15.61 4.51
N LEU A 47 17.85 14.32 4.85
CA LEU A 47 19.07 13.71 5.34
C LEU A 47 20.22 13.82 4.32
N ARG A 48 19.94 13.53 3.05
CA ARG A 48 20.90 13.69 1.96
C ARG A 48 21.37 15.16 1.83
N ALA A 49 20.46 16.11 1.92
CA ALA A 49 20.78 17.52 1.84
C ALA A 49 21.66 17.95 3.03
N HIS A 50 21.33 17.52 4.24
CA HIS A 50 22.13 17.77 5.44
C HIS A 50 23.54 17.20 5.31
N TYR A 51 23.69 15.95 4.89
CA TYR A 51 25.01 15.33 4.70
C TYR A 51 25.85 15.99 3.61
N LYS A 52 25.19 16.54 2.59
CA LYS A 52 25.90 17.34 1.57
C LYS A 52 26.43 18.67 2.16
N LEU A 53 25.63 19.34 2.99
CA LEU A 53 26.03 20.58 3.64
C LEU A 53 27.14 20.39 4.69
N THR A 54 27.15 19.26 5.38
CA THR A 54 28.15 18.93 6.42
C THR A 54 29.42 18.27 5.87
N GLY A 55 29.60 18.18 4.55
CA GLY A 55 30.78 17.62 3.92
C GLY A 55 30.91 16.09 4.00
N ARG A 56 29.87 15.36 4.48
CA ARG A 56 29.92 13.89 4.60
C ARG A 56 30.10 13.19 3.25
N TYR A 57 29.72 13.83 2.15
CA TYR A 57 29.91 13.30 0.81
C TYR A 57 31.18 13.81 0.09
N ASP A 58 32.06 14.52 0.75
CA ASP A 58 33.32 15.00 0.14
C ASP A 58 34.23 13.84 -0.26
N THR A 59 34.08 12.69 0.40
CA THR A 59 34.83 11.46 0.13
C THR A 59 33.97 10.29 -0.39
N GLN A 60 32.67 10.51 -0.53
CA GLN A 60 31.71 9.46 -0.94
C GLN A 60 30.73 9.97 -1.99
N ALA A 61 30.26 9.05 -2.85
CA ALA A 61 29.24 9.39 -3.84
C ALA A 61 27.91 9.77 -3.18
N VAL A 62 27.28 10.85 -3.65
CA VAL A 62 25.96 11.27 -3.21
C VAL A 62 24.91 10.25 -3.65
N PRO A 63 24.10 9.65 -2.75
CA PRO A 63 23.09 8.67 -3.11
C PRO A 63 22.05 9.24 -4.09
N ASN A 64 21.75 8.50 -5.14
CA ASN A 64 20.67 8.83 -6.05
C ASN A 64 19.33 8.31 -5.51
N LEU A 65 18.62 9.12 -4.73
CA LEU A 65 17.32 8.74 -4.17
C LEU A 65 16.23 8.58 -5.24
N GLY A 66 16.44 9.06 -6.47
CA GLY A 66 15.54 8.84 -7.58
C GLY A 66 15.31 7.36 -7.90
N VAL A 67 16.22 6.47 -7.47
CA VAL A 67 16.05 5.01 -7.64
C VAL A 67 14.91 4.45 -6.80
N LEU A 68 14.44 5.16 -5.78
CA LEU A 68 13.36 4.74 -4.88
C LEU A 68 11.97 5.19 -5.35
N LEU A 69 11.87 5.98 -6.42
CA LEU A 69 10.60 6.59 -6.84
C LEU A 69 9.58 5.58 -7.36
N ASP A 70 9.98 4.42 -7.83
CA ASP A 70 9.08 3.32 -8.18
C ASP A 70 8.39 2.73 -6.94
N TYR A 71 9.11 2.53 -5.84
CA TYR A 71 8.52 2.14 -4.55
C TYR A 71 7.59 3.22 -4.00
N VAL A 72 8.01 4.49 -4.08
CA VAL A 72 7.17 5.62 -3.62
C VAL A 72 5.89 5.71 -4.43
N ALA A 73 5.95 5.54 -5.75
CA ALA A 73 4.76 5.52 -6.60
C ALA A 73 3.84 4.35 -6.26
N LEU A 74 4.41 3.14 -6.10
CA LEU A 74 3.65 1.95 -5.74
C LEU A 74 2.95 2.14 -4.38
N GLY A 75 3.68 2.54 -3.34
CA GLY A 75 3.11 2.72 -2.01
C GLY A 75 2.07 3.85 -1.98
N THR A 76 2.33 4.99 -2.64
CA THR A 76 1.38 6.11 -2.71
C THR A 76 0.04 5.70 -3.33
N VAL A 77 0.06 4.92 -4.42
CA VAL A 77 -1.16 4.47 -5.09
C VAL A 77 -1.84 3.32 -4.33
N ALA A 78 -1.06 2.36 -3.80
CA ALA A 78 -1.60 1.21 -3.08
C ALA A 78 -2.24 1.59 -1.72
N ASP A 79 -1.78 2.67 -1.12
CA ASP A 79 -2.31 3.23 0.13
C ASP A 79 -3.58 4.09 -0.07
N VAL A 80 -3.94 4.35 -1.34
CA VAL A 80 -5.16 5.08 -1.71
C VAL A 80 -5.20 6.51 -1.17
N VAL A 81 -4.07 7.13 -0.89
CA VAL A 81 -4.00 8.52 -0.47
C VAL A 81 -4.42 9.46 -1.60
N LYS A 82 -4.90 10.65 -1.24
CA LYS A 82 -5.29 11.66 -2.23
C LYS A 82 -4.09 12.05 -3.11
N LEU A 83 -4.26 11.96 -4.41
CA LEU A 83 -3.26 12.39 -5.38
C LEU A 83 -3.31 13.92 -5.56
N ASP A 84 -2.83 14.65 -4.57
CA ASP A 84 -2.60 16.08 -4.67
C ASP A 84 -1.43 16.38 -5.63
N HIS A 85 -1.09 17.65 -5.80
CA HIS A 85 -0.04 18.05 -6.73
C HIS A 85 1.30 17.34 -6.46
N ASN A 86 1.69 17.25 -5.19
CA ASN A 86 2.95 16.62 -4.78
C ASN A 86 2.95 15.11 -5.06
N ASN A 87 1.91 14.40 -4.64
CA ASN A 87 1.78 12.96 -4.87
C ASN A 87 1.74 12.63 -6.37
N ARG A 88 1.11 13.47 -7.19
CA ARG A 88 1.13 13.29 -8.66
C ARG A 88 2.53 13.37 -9.23
N ILE A 89 3.38 14.29 -8.73
CA ILE A 89 4.77 14.38 -9.16
C ILE A 89 5.52 13.10 -8.80
N LEU A 90 5.40 12.63 -7.55
CA LEU A 90 6.07 11.42 -7.08
C LEU A 90 5.64 10.19 -7.91
N VAL A 91 4.33 10.01 -8.09
CA VAL A 91 3.77 8.89 -8.87
C VAL A 91 4.20 8.98 -10.34
N ALA A 92 4.14 10.15 -10.95
CA ALA A 92 4.56 10.33 -12.34
C ALA A 92 6.05 9.98 -12.56
N GLN A 93 6.93 10.36 -11.63
CA GLN A 93 8.35 10.04 -11.72
C GLN A 93 8.60 8.54 -11.50
N GLY A 94 7.90 7.88 -10.58
CA GLY A 94 8.00 6.43 -10.40
C GLY A 94 7.53 5.66 -11.63
N LEU A 95 6.36 6.03 -12.19
CA LEU A 95 5.85 5.43 -13.43
C LEU A 95 6.80 5.65 -14.61
N LYS A 96 7.42 6.84 -14.72
CA LYS A 96 8.43 7.11 -15.75
C LYS A 96 9.62 6.15 -15.64
N ARG A 97 10.08 5.84 -14.41
CA ARG A 97 11.14 4.86 -14.17
C ARG A 97 10.72 3.45 -14.57
N MET A 98 9.50 3.03 -14.16
CA MET A 98 8.96 1.72 -14.50
C MET A 98 8.90 1.53 -16.01
N ARG A 99 8.35 2.50 -16.74
CA ARG A 99 8.23 2.47 -18.21
C ARG A 99 9.59 2.45 -18.93
N ALA A 100 10.61 3.02 -18.31
CA ALA A 100 11.99 3.02 -18.82
C ALA A 100 12.78 1.73 -18.49
N GLY A 101 12.12 0.70 -17.91
CA GLY A 101 12.79 -0.55 -17.53
C GLY A 101 13.75 -0.41 -16.34
N LYS A 102 13.59 0.65 -15.52
CA LYS A 102 14.47 0.95 -14.38
C LYS A 102 13.82 0.64 -13.04
N ALA A 103 12.71 -0.08 -13.04
CA ALA A 103 12.04 -0.51 -11.83
C ALA A 103 12.84 -1.59 -11.10
N ALA A 104 12.63 -1.71 -9.78
CA ALA A 104 13.16 -2.79 -8.98
C ALA A 104 12.70 -4.15 -9.51
N LEU A 105 13.53 -5.19 -9.36
CA LEU A 105 13.26 -6.53 -9.89
C LEU A 105 11.94 -7.11 -9.36
N GLY A 106 11.63 -6.90 -8.07
CA GLY A 106 10.36 -7.35 -7.50
C GLY A 106 9.14 -6.68 -8.13
N ILE A 107 9.22 -5.38 -8.45
CA ILE A 107 8.14 -4.68 -9.17
C ILE A 107 7.99 -5.24 -10.59
N GLN A 108 9.10 -5.50 -11.30
CA GLN A 108 9.08 -6.09 -12.64
C GLN A 108 8.43 -7.48 -12.61
N ALA A 109 8.83 -8.35 -11.68
CA ALA A 109 8.26 -9.69 -11.51
C ALA A 109 6.76 -9.65 -11.18
N LEU A 110 6.32 -8.69 -10.35
CA LEU A 110 4.89 -8.49 -10.04
C LEU A 110 4.09 -8.05 -11.27
N PHE A 111 4.64 -7.19 -12.14
CA PHE A 111 4.01 -6.83 -13.41
C PHE A 111 3.91 -8.04 -14.33
N GLU A 112 4.97 -8.84 -14.45
CA GLU A 112 5.01 -10.05 -15.25
C GLU A 112 3.95 -11.07 -14.82
N ILE A 113 3.89 -11.44 -13.52
CA ILE A 113 2.91 -12.40 -12.99
C ILE A 113 1.48 -11.87 -13.10
N ALA A 114 1.30 -10.54 -13.03
CA ALA A 114 0.02 -9.88 -13.26
C ALA A 114 -0.38 -9.80 -14.73
N LYS A 115 0.49 -10.24 -15.66
CA LYS A 115 0.32 -10.13 -17.12
C LYS A 115 0.08 -8.69 -17.56
N ARG A 116 0.84 -7.75 -17.01
CA ARG A 116 0.81 -6.33 -17.33
C ARG A 116 2.11 -5.90 -17.98
N ASP A 117 2.04 -5.07 -19.01
CA ASP A 117 3.24 -4.51 -19.65
C ASP A 117 3.76 -3.31 -18.86
N ILE A 118 4.86 -3.49 -18.14
CA ILE A 118 5.47 -2.43 -17.32
C ILE A 118 5.88 -1.19 -18.14
N ARG A 119 6.13 -1.32 -19.44
CA ARG A 119 6.43 -0.20 -20.34
C ARG A 119 5.22 0.72 -20.55
N LYS A 120 4.03 0.24 -20.21
CA LYS A 120 2.75 0.96 -20.26
C LYS A 120 2.15 1.14 -18.87
N ALA A 121 2.94 1.00 -17.79
CA ALA A 121 2.47 1.08 -16.42
C ALA A 121 1.65 2.34 -16.15
N GLU A 122 0.49 2.18 -15.53
CA GLU A 122 -0.43 3.24 -15.13
C GLU A 122 -0.71 3.15 -13.62
N PRO A 123 -1.22 4.22 -12.98
CA PRO A 123 -1.63 4.17 -11.58
C PRO A 123 -2.62 3.04 -11.31
N PHE A 124 -3.51 2.73 -12.26
CA PHE A 124 -4.44 1.63 -12.17
C PHE A 124 -3.75 0.27 -11.95
N ASP A 125 -2.64 0.01 -12.63
CA ASP A 125 -1.88 -1.23 -12.47
C ASP A 125 -1.33 -1.33 -11.04
N LEU A 126 -0.79 -0.23 -10.49
CA LEU A 126 -0.25 -0.19 -9.13
C LEU A 126 -1.34 -0.47 -8.09
N GLY A 127 -2.52 0.18 -8.22
CA GLY A 127 -3.60 0.07 -7.25
C GLY A 127 -4.42 -1.23 -7.37
N PHE A 128 -4.61 -1.77 -8.57
CA PHE A 128 -5.54 -2.87 -8.79
C PHE A 128 -4.90 -4.18 -9.27
N ALA A 129 -3.64 -4.14 -9.72
CA ALA A 129 -2.92 -5.35 -10.07
C ALA A 129 -1.77 -5.66 -9.08
N ILE A 130 -0.89 -4.72 -8.79
CA ILE A 130 0.32 -4.95 -7.98
C ILE A 130 0.01 -4.86 -6.48
N GLY A 131 -0.58 -3.77 -6.00
CA GLY A 131 -0.89 -3.55 -4.59
C GLY A 131 -1.70 -4.69 -3.95
N PRO A 132 -2.77 -5.20 -4.57
CA PRO A 132 -3.54 -6.32 -4.01
C PRO A 132 -2.76 -7.62 -3.80
N ARG A 133 -1.72 -7.89 -4.61
CA ARG A 133 -0.85 -9.05 -4.45
C ARG A 133 0.03 -8.91 -3.21
N ILE A 134 0.65 -7.75 -3.03
CA ILE A 134 1.47 -7.44 -1.85
C ILE A 134 0.61 -7.46 -0.59
N ASN A 135 -0.55 -6.80 -0.62
CA ASN A 135 -1.45 -6.71 0.53
C ASN A 135 -2.04 -8.06 0.94
N ALA A 136 -2.12 -9.04 0.02
CA ALA A 136 -2.62 -10.37 0.35
C ALA A 136 -1.74 -11.10 1.35
N ALA A 137 -0.42 -10.92 1.31
CA ALA A 137 0.51 -11.48 2.28
C ALA A 137 0.16 -11.04 3.71
N GLY A 138 0.00 -9.74 3.96
CA GLY A 138 -0.35 -9.22 5.29
C GLY A 138 -1.77 -9.56 5.77
N ARG A 139 -2.61 -10.16 4.92
CA ARG A 139 -3.96 -10.60 5.29
C ARG A 139 -4.06 -12.09 5.61
N LEU A 140 -3.29 -12.91 4.89
CA LEU A 140 -3.39 -14.38 4.97
C LEU A 140 -2.14 -15.02 5.57
N ASP A 141 -1.00 -14.33 5.54
CA ASP A 141 0.31 -14.86 5.92
C ASP A 141 1.20 -13.74 6.49
N ASP A 142 2.49 -13.80 6.25
CA ASP A 142 3.50 -12.84 6.70
C ASP A 142 3.81 -11.80 5.63
N MET A 143 3.63 -10.52 5.97
CA MET A 143 3.96 -9.38 5.10
C MET A 143 5.43 -9.35 4.66
N SER A 144 6.32 -10.05 5.36
CA SER A 144 7.75 -10.14 5.01
C SER A 144 7.97 -10.72 3.60
N ILE A 145 7.06 -11.55 3.09
CA ILE A 145 7.09 -12.08 1.72
C ILE A 145 7.05 -10.92 0.72
N GLY A 146 6.13 -9.97 0.92
CA GLY A 146 6.01 -8.77 0.09
C GLY A 146 7.26 -7.90 0.15
N ILE A 147 7.80 -7.69 1.36
CA ILE A 147 9.02 -6.90 1.57
C ILE A 147 10.21 -7.56 0.85
N ARG A 148 10.40 -8.87 1.04
CA ARG A 148 11.48 -9.62 0.38
C ARG A 148 11.35 -9.60 -1.15
N CYS A 149 10.14 -9.69 -1.67
CA CYS A 149 9.90 -9.57 -3.10
C CYS A 149 10.35 -8.20 -3.62
N LEU A 150 9.95 -7.11 -2.97
CA LEU A 150 10.34 -5.76 -3.36
C LEU A 150 11.85 -5.51 -3.25
N LEU A 151 12.51 -6.11 -2.26
CA LEU A 151 13.96 -5.97 -2.01
C LEU A 151 14.82 -7.03 -2.74
N ALA A 152 14.23 -7.89 -3.56
CA ALA A 152 14.97 -8.93 -4.26
C ALA A 152 16.07 -8.33 -5.16
N ASP A 153 17.27 -8.88 -5.06
CA ASP A 153 18.48 -8.46 -5.78
C ASP A 153 18.80 -9.32 -7.02
N ASN A 154 18.01 -10.37 -7.24
CA ASN A 154 18.11 -11.23 -8.41
C ASN A 154 16.73 -11.64 -8.94
N GLU A 155 16.65 -11.92 -10.24
CA GLU A 155 15.40 -12.22 -10.95
C GLU A 155 14.70 -13.47 -10.43
N LEU A 156 15.44 -14.55 -10.16
CA LEU A 156 14.86 -15.80 -9.69
C LEU A 156 14.13 -15.64 -8.36
N THR A 157 14.76 -14.96 -7.40
CA THR A 157 14.14 -14.65 -6.11
C THR A 157 12.90 -13.75 -6.28
N ALA A 158 13.00 -12.72 -7.12
CA ALA A 158 11.89 -11.82 -7.41
C ALA A 158 10.68 -12.57 -8.00
N GLN A 159 10.92 -13.42 -9.01
CA GLN A 159 9.88 -14.21 -9.66
C GLN A 159 9.25 -15.23 -8.71
N THR A 160 10.05 -15.93 -7.91
CA THR A 160 9.55 -16.91 -6.93
C THR A 160 8.62 -16.24 -5.91
N LEU A 161 9.04 -15.13 -5.32
CA LEU A 161 8.24 -14.39 -4.34
C LEU A 161 7.00 -13.72 -4.97
N ALA A 162 7.11 -13.22 -6.20
CA ALA A 162 5.96 -12.68 -6.92
C ALA A 162 4.90 -13.77 -7.22
N ALA A 163 5.33 -15.00 -7.54
CA ALA A 163 4.43 -16.14 -7.74
C ALA A 163 3.72 -16.54 -6.44
N GLU A 164 4.42 -16.52 -5.31
CA GLU A 164 3.85 -16.75 -3.98
C GLU A 164 2.79 -15.69 -3.63
N LEU A 165 3.10 -14.41 -3.83
CA LEU A 165 2.16 -13.30 -3.64
C LEU A 165 0.92 -13.39 -4.54
N ASP A 166 1.08 -13.83 -5.78
CA ASP A 166 -0.04 -14.07 -6.69
C ASP A 166 -0.93 -15.23 -6.22
N SER A 167 -0.33 -16.29 -5.65
CA SER A 167 -1.08 -17.41 -5.06
C SER A 167 -1.91 -16.95 -3.87
N LEU A 168 -1.29 -16.24 -2.92
CA LEU A 168 -1.97 -15.66 -1.76
C LEU A 168 -3.11 -14.71 -2.18
N ASN A 169 -2.89 -13.89 -3.21
CA ASN A 169 -3.95 -13.00 -3.70
C ASN A 169 -5.11 -13.76 -4.36
N ARG A 170 -4.86 -14.88 -5.02
CA ARG A 170 -5.93 -15.76 -5.55
C ARG A 170 -6.70 -16.42 -4.42
N GLU A 171 -6.01 -16.93 -3.42
CA GLU A 171 -6.61 -17.53 -2.23
C GLU A 171 -7.49 -16.50 -1.48
N ARG A 172 -6.97 -15.32 -1.20
CA ARG A 172 -7.73 -14.23 -0.59
C ARG A 172 -9.02 -13.92 -1.35
N ARG A 173 -8.94 -13.88 -2.70
CA ARG A 173 -10.14 -13.66 -3.54
C ARG A 173 -11.15 -14.79 -3.42
N GLY A 174 -10.69 -16.04 -3.34
CA GLY A 174 -11.55 -17.20 -3.10
C GLY A 174 -12.29 -17.09 -1.77
N ILE A 175 -11.56 -16.80 -0.69
CA ILE A 175 -12.12 -16.58 0.65
C ILE A 175 -13.14 -15.42 0.62
N GLU A 176 -12.78 -14.27 0.02
CA GLU A 176 -13.67 -13.11 -0.11
C GLU A 176 -15.00 -13.48 -0.82
N GLN A 177 -14.92 -14.22 -1.91
CA GLN A 177 -16.10 -14.64 -2.68
C GLN A 177 -17.00 -15.60 -1.90
N SER A 178 -16.41 -16.57 -1.18
CA SER A 178 -17.16 -17.51 -0.33
C SER A 178 -17.88 -16.75 0.79
N MET A 179 -17.15 -15.97 1.56
CA MET A 179 -17.70 -15.19 2.67
C MET A 179 -18.79 -14.22 2.19
N LEU A 180 -18.59 -13.54 1.06
CA LEU A 180 -19.59 -12.63 0.49
C LEU A 180 -20.87 -13.38 0.10
N LYS A 181 -20.74 -14.54 -0.54
CA LYS A 181 -21.89 -15.38 -0.91
C LYS A 181 -22.66 -15.87 0.31
N GLU A 182 -21.95 -16.29 1.34
CA GLU A 182 -22.55 -16.76 2.59
C GLU A 182 -23.27 -15.61 3.31
N ALA A 183 -22.60 -14.44 3.43
CA ALA A 183 -23.20 -13.26 4.05
C ALA A 183 -24.50 -12.84 3.36
N LEU A 184 -24.52 -12.84 2.03
CA LEU A 184 -25.72 -12.47 1.26
C LEU A 184 -26.90 -13.44 1.44
N ASN A 185 -26.66 -14.66 1.93
CA ASN A 185 -27.71 -15.63 2.24
C ASN A 185 -28.21 -15.52 3.68
N LEU A 186 -27.62 -14.68 4.53
CA LEU A 186 -28.11 -14.44 5.88
C LEU A 186 -29.44 -13.68 5.85
N PRO A 187 -30.38 -13.98 6.78
CA PRO A 187 -31.70 -13.32 6.84
C PRO A 187 -31.62 -11.80 6.89
N GLU A 188 -30.62 -11.26 7.54
CA GLU A 188 -30.40 -9.83 7.74
C GLU A 188 -30.18 -9.07 6.42
N PHE A 189 -29.70 -9.76 5.38
CA PHE A 189 -29.49 -9.23 4.03
C PHE A 189 -30.66 -9.45 3.09
N GLN A 190 -31.66 -10.25 3.50
CA GLN A 190 -32.86 -10.51 2.69
C GLN A 190 -33.95 -9.44 2.87
N VAL A 191 -33.82 -8.58 3.89
CA VAL A 191 -34.78 -7.50 4.16
C VAL A 191 -34.38 -6.25 3.38
N SER A 192 -35.13 -5.93 2.32
CA SER A 192 -34.81 -4.83 1.40
C SER A 192 -35.15 -3.42 1.88
N ASP A 193 -36.07 -3.29 2.85
CA ASP A 193 -36.68 -1.99 3.21
C ASP A 193 -36.26 -1.44 4.60
N SER A 194 -35.15 -1.89 5.13
CA SER A 194 -34.66 -1.47 6.42
C SER A 194 -33.49 -0.48 6.31
N GLN A 195 -33.57 0.66 6.98
CA GLN A 195 -32.45 1.59 7.16
C GLN A 195 -31.50 1.18 8.30
N MET A 196 -31.81 0.09 9.00
CA MET A 196 -31.01 -0.39 10.13
C MET A 196 -29.64 -0.89 9.66
N PRO A 197 -28.58 -0.70 10.46
CA PRO A 197 -27.28 -1.33 10.21
C PRO A 197 -27.44 -2.86 10.11
N VAL A 198 -26.58 -3.47 9.30
CA VAL A 198 -26.55 -4.92 9.14
C VAL A 198 -25.30 -5.45 9.84
N THR A 199 -25.48 -6.50 10.64
CA THR A 199 -24.38 -7.26 11.22
C THR A 199 -24.35 -8.65 10.61
N ALA A 200 -23.16 -9.14 10.30
CA ALA A 200 -22.93 -10.50 9.81
C ALA A 200 -21.82 -11.15 10.61
N TYR A 201 -22.06 -12.37 11.04
CA TYR A 201 -21.10 -13.13 11.85
C TYR A 201 -21.10 -14.60 11.46
N ARG A 202 -19.88 -15.15 11.40
CA ARG A 202 -19.64 -16.59 11.40
C ARG A 202 -18.27 -16.86 12.01
N ASP A 203 -18.18 -17.93 12.78
CA ASP A 203 -16.97 -18.34 13.51
C ASP A 203 -15.82 -18.76 12.57
N ASP A 204 -16.18 -19.21 11.36
CA ASP A 204 -15.23 -19.69 10.34
C ASP A 204 -14.74 -18.61 9.37
N TRP A 205 -15.21 -17.36 9.52
CA TRP A 205 -14.79 -16.29 8.64
C TRP A 205 -13.37 -15.77 8.95
N HIS A 206 -12.61 -15.59 7.87
CA HIS A 206 -11.21 -15.19 7.99
C HIS A 206 -11.06 -13.72 8.38
N GLN A 207 -10.47 -13.46 9.56
CA GLN A 207 -10.31 -12.10 10.12
C GLN A 207 -9.60 -11.11 9.17
N GLY A 208 -8.63 -11.55 8.36
CA GLY A 208 -7.91 -10.71 7.39
C GLY A 208 -8.78 -10.28 6.20
N VAL A 209 -9.98 -10.87 6.04
CA VAL A 209 -10.87 -10.64 4.88
C VAL A 209 -12.18 -9.97 5.28
N ILE A 210 -12.63 -10.07 6.55
CA ILE A 210 -13.90 -9.50 7.03
C ILE A 210 -14.09 -8.03 6.63
N GLY A 211 -13.06 -7.20 6.73
CA GLY A 211 -13.14 -5.78 6.36
C GLY A 211 -13.44 -5.55 4.88
N ILE A 212 -12.90 -6.41 3.98
CA ILE A 212 -13.20 -6.33 2.54
C ILE A 212 -14.65 -6.75 2.28
N VAL A 213 -15.11 -7.81 2.95
CA VAL A 213 -16.49 -8.29 2.84
C VAL A 213 -17.47 -7.24 3.35
N ALA A 214 -17.20 -6.63 4.51
CA ALA A 214 -18.03 -5.55 5.05
C ALA A 214 -18.17 -4.39 4.07
N TRP A 215 -17.06 -3.98 3.44
CA TRP A 215 -17.08 -2.92 2.43
C TRP A 215 -17.92 -3.30 1.20
N ARG A 216 -17.76 -4.52 0.67
CA ARG A 216 -18.55 -5.03 -0.46
C ARG A 216 -20.06 -5.10 -0.16
N LEU A 217 -20.40 -5.57 1.03
CA LEU A 217 -21.80 -5.65 1.47
C LEU A 217 -22.40 -4.25 1.61
N ARG A 218 -21.66 -3.32 2.22
CA ARG A 218 -22.07 -1.91 2.33
C ARG A 218 -22.35 -1.28 0.97
N GLU A 219 -21.44 -1.44 0.01
CA GLU A 219 -21.63 -0.89 -1.35
C GLU A 219 -22.86 -1.47 -2.05
N ARG A 220 -23.13 -2.77 -1.83
CA ARG A 220 -24.26 -3.43 -2.47
C ARG A 220 -25.60 -3.06 -1.87
N ASN A 221 -25.66 -2.89 -0.56
CA ASN A 221 -26.90 -2.69 0.17
C ASN A 221 -27.14 -1.23 0.60
N PHE A 222 -26.16 -0.35 0.41
CA PHE A 222 -26.20 1.07 0.82
C PHE A 222 -26.54 1.27 2.30
N ARG A 223 -26.12 0.34 3.17
CA ARG A 223 -26.42 0.31 4.62
C ARG A 223 -25.11 0.18 5.41
N PRO A 224 -25.00 0.80 6.59
CA PRO A 224 -23.90 0.51 7.50
C PRO A 224 -23.80 -0.99 7.75
N THR A 225 -22.60 -1.56 7.61
CA THR A 225 -22.40 -3.02 7.68
C THR A 225 -21.22 -3.33 8.57
N ILE A 226 -21.40 -4.23 9.51
CA ILE A 226 -20.39 -4.74 10.42
C ILE A 226 -20.26 -6.25 10.18
N VAL A 227 -19.02 -6.74 10.03
CA VAL A 227 -18.72 -8.17 9.79
C VAL A 227 -17.69 -8.61 10.83
N PHE A 228 -17.94 -9.78 11.45
CA PHE A 228 -17.07 -10.36 12.47
C PHE A 228 -16.55 -11.72 12.02
#